data_72413a086079aaa05bf56a81b52a5221
#
_entry.id   72413a086079aaa05bf56a81b52a5221
#
_cell.length_a   1.000
_cell.length_b   1.000
_cell.length_c   1.000
_cell.angle_alpha   90.00
_cell.angle_beta   90.00
_cell.angle_gamma   90.00
#
_symmetry.space_group_name_H-M   'P 1'
#
loop_
_entity.id
_entity.type
_entity.pdbx_description
1 polymer ?
#
loop_
_entity_poly.entity_id
_entity_poly.type
_entity_poly.pdbx_seq_one_letter_code
_entity_poly.pdbx_strand_id
1 'polypeptide(L)'
;MPYYPKEVIKKVKEMDLLTYLQNYEPDELVHFSGDTYCTKEHDSLKISNGLWCWNSRGIGGKSAVKYLTDVKGYSFIDAVKIILEKEKLQPPVKAIAPKKKRVYNLKLPPKSPTDDKVKEYLTGRGIDESIIDYCLEHNLIFESLPYHNAVFVGFNEQNKPCLLYTSDAADEGL
;
A
#
# COMPACT_ATOMS: atom_id res chain seq x y z
N MET A 1 24.76 1.14 30.54
CA MET A 1 23.90 1.41 29.39
C MET A 1 22.79 2.36 29.84
N PRO A 2 22.47 3.43 29.13
CA PRO A 2 21.34 4.30 29.49
C PRO A 2 20.06 3.48 29.41
N TYR A 3 19.32 3.46 30.53
CA TYR A 3 18.02 2.81 30.62
C TYR A 3 16.93 3.84 30.35
N TYR A 4 16.10 3.59 29.34
CA TYR A 4 14.93 4.44 29.04
C TYR A 4 13.66 3.80 29.61
N PRO A 5 12.80 4.57 30.32
CA PRO A 5 11.51 4.09 30.80
C PRO A 5 10.64 3.56 29.65
N LYS A 6 9.81 2.54 29.92
CA LYS A 6 8.92 1.92 28.91
C LYS A 6 8.01 2.93 28.22
N GLU A 7 7.56 3.96 28.95
CA GLU A 7 6.69 5.02 28.42
C GLU A 7 7.42 5.88 27.37
N VAL A 8 8.68 6.23 27.63
CA VAL A 8 9.52 6.98 26.70
C VAL A 8 9.74 6.16 25.42
N ILE A 9 10.07 4.87 25.57
CA ILE A 9 10.27 3.96 24.43
C ILE A 9 8.97 3.85 23.61
N LYS A 10 7.80 3.76 24.28
CA LYS A 10 6.50 3.69 23.61
C LYS A 10 6.26 4.96 22.80
N LYS A 11 6.44 6.13 23.40
CA LYS A 11 6.29 7.43 22.72
C LYS A 11 7.19 7.55 21.49
N VAL A 12 8.45 7.20 21.61
CA VAL A 12 9.42 7.28 20.50
C VAL A 12 9.05 6.30 19.37
N LYS A 13 8.53 5.11 19.69
CA LYS A 13 8.04 4.14 18.69
C LYS A 13 6.76 4.56 17.98
N GLU A 14 5.99 5.49 18.55
CA GLU A 14 4.78 6.03 17.91
C GLU A 14 5.10 7.05 16.80
N MET A 15 6.31 7.64 16.82
CA MET A 15 6.74 8.55 15.76
C MET A 15 6.91 7.79 14.43
N ASP A 16 6.09 8.10 13.46
CA ASP A 16 6.21 7.55 12.12
C ASP A 16 7.37 8.21 11.34
N LEU A 17 7.83 7.52 10.27
CA LEU A 17 8.98 7.98 9.49
C LEU A 17 8.71 9.30 8.77
N LEU A 18 7.51 9.51 8.24
CA LEU A 18 7.19 10.75 7.53
C LEU A 18 7.29 11.96 8.46
N THR A 19 6.68 11.85 9.65
CA THR A 19 6.77 12.87 10.70
C THR A 19 8.21 13.16 11.09
N TYR A 20 9.03 12.11 11.26
CA TYR A 20 10.44 12.25 11.59
C TYR A 20 11.22 13.01 10.50
N LEU A 21 11.13 12.58 9.25
CA LEU A 21 11.85 13.21 8.15
C LEU A 21 11.39 14.65 7.91
N GLN A 22 10.10 14.93 7.94
CA GLN A 22 9.58 16.28 7.74
C GLN A 22 10.06 17.28 8.80
N ASN A 23 10.23 16.84 10.04
CA ASN A 23 10.62 17.75 11.12
C ASN A 23 12.14 17.84 11.32
N TYR A 24 12.87 16.76 11.04
CA TYR A 24 14.28 16.68 11.44
C TYR A 24 15.26 16.44 10.28
N GLU A 25 14.79 15.90 9.18
CA GLU A 25 15.61 15.61 7.99
C GLU A 25 14.82 15.92 6.71
N PRO A 26 14.32 17.16 6.53
CA PRO A 26 13.49 17.52 5.39
C PRO A 26 14.21 17.36 4.06
N ASP A 27 15.52 17.54 4.03
CA ASP A 27 16.33 17.41 2.82
C ASP A 27 16.44 15.98 2.30
N GLU A 28 16.17 14.98 3.17
CA GLU A 28 16.10 13.56 2.82
C GLU A 28 14.74 13.16 2.21
N LEU A 29 13.72 13.99 2.38
CA LEU A 29 12.37 13.67 1.96
C LEU A 29 12.07 14.20 0.56
N VAL A 30 11.75 13.30 -0.37
CA VAL A 30 11.39 13.62 -1.75
C VAL A 30 9.94 13.21 -2.01
N HIS A 31 9.14 14.14 -2.54
CA HIS A 31 7.79 13.81 -2.98
C HIS A 31 7.84 12.93 -4.24
N PHE A 32 7.16 11.79 -4.22
CA PHE A 32 7.15 10.85 -5.33
C PHE A 32 5.86 10.97 -6.18
N SER A 33 4.70 10.73 -5.57
CA SER A 33 3.40 10.83 -6.26
C SER A 33 2.25 10.83 -5.26
N GLY A 34 1.26 11.67 -5.45
CA GLY A 34 0.10 11.76 -4.56
C GLY A 34 0.49 11.98 -3.10
N ASP A 35 0.15 11.05 -2.22
CA ASP A 35 0.53 11.08 -0.79
C ASP A 35 1.74 10.16 -0.49
N THR A 36 2.50 9.78 -1.51
CA THR A 36 3.69 8.93 -1.39
C THR A 36 4.96 9.74 -1.50
N TYR A 37 5.87 9.48 -0.60
CA TYR A 37 7.22 10.06 -0.55
C TYR A 37 8.28 8.98 -0.68
N CYS A 38 9.52 9.37 -0.93
CA CYS A 38 10.68 8.50 -0.86
C CYS A 38 11.84 9.24 -0.17
N THR A 39 12.90 8.52 0.17
CA THR A 39 14.14 9.15 0.64
C THR A 39 15.04 9.48 -0.53
N LYS A 40 15.83 10.54 -0.40
CA LYS A 40 16.78 10.99 -1.42
C LYS A 40 17.86 9.94 -1.69
N GLU A 41 18.34 9.28 -0.65
CA GLU A 41 19.35 8.23 -0.77
C GLU A 41 18.80 6.93 -1.39
N HIS A 42 17.51 6.65 -1.18
CA HIS A 42 16.88 5.39 -1.59
C HIS A 42 15.51 5.66 -2.22
N ASP A 43 15.49 5.84 -3.52
CA ASP A 43 14.27 6.06 -4.30
C ASP A 43 13.26 4.91 -4.23
N SER A 44 13.74 3.68 -4.02
CA SER A 44 12.91 2.47 -3.81
C SER A 44 12.33 2.35 -2.39
N LEU A 45 12.74 3.20 -1.43
CA LEU A 45 12.13 3.30 -0.11
C LEU A 45 10.93 4.23 -0.19
N LYS A 46 9.73 3.66 -0.16
CA LYS A 46 8.47 4.41 -0.25
C LYS A 46 7.86 4.61 1.13
N ILE A 47 7.30 5.81 1.34
CA ILE A 47 6.64 6.22 2.58
C ILE A 47 5.24 6.67 2.24
N SER A 48 4.22 6.01 2.78
CA SER A 48 2.82 6.30 2.52
C SER A 48 1.95 5.78 3.66
N ASN A 49 0.86 6.47 3.99
CA ASN A 49 -0.12 6.07 5.00
C ASN A 49 0.48 5.72 6.39
N GLY A 50 1.53 6.42 6.80
CA GLY A 50 2.21 6.18 8.08
C GLY A 50 3.04 4.89 8.11
N LEU A 51 3.29 4.29 6.96
CA LEU A 51 4.14 3.11 6.77
C LEU A 51 5.28 3.46 5.82
N TRP A 52 6.37 2.71 5.92
CA TRP A 52 7.45 2.76 4.94
C TRP A 52 7.83 1.34 4.51
N CYS A 53 8.28 1.21 3.27
CA CYS A 53 8.76 -0.04 2.71
C CYS A 53 9.94 0.24 1.78
N TRP A 54 11.03 -0.48 1.98
CA TRP A 54 12.18 -0.47 1.09
C TRP A 54 12.08 -1.67 0.13
N ASN A 55 11.48 -1.43 -1.02
CA ASN A 55 11.08 -2.48 -1.96
C ASN A 55 12.26 -3.33 -2.43
N SER A 56 13.42 -2.72 -2.73
CA SER A 56 14.60 -3.46 -3.20
C SER A 56 15.24 -4.36 -2.14
N ARG A 57 14.95 -4.15 -0.85
CA ARG A 57 15.47 -4.96 0.24
C ARG A 57 14.42 -5.78 0.98
N GLY A 58 13.15 -5.61 0.65
CA GLY A 58 12.05 -6.35 1.27
C GLY A 58 11.86 -6.04 2.77
N ILE A 59 12.32 -4.86 3.24
CA ILE A 59 12.17 -4.44 4.63
C ILE A 59 11.24 -3.24 4.74
N GLY A 60 10.57 -3.11 5.86
CA GLY A 60 9.65 -2.01 6.08
C GLY A 60 9.17 -1.91 7.52
N GLY A 61 8.42 -0.85 7.79
CA GLY A 61 7.90 -0.61 9.13
C GLY A 61 7.02 0.61 9.24
N LYS A 62 6.71 0.98 10.48
CA LYS A 62 5.90 2.15 10.80
C LYS A 62 6.76 3.27 11.40
N SER A 63 7.58 2.93 12.39
CA SER A 63 8.27 3.91 13.23
C SER A 63 9.57 4.41 12.63
N ALA A 64 9.93 5.64 12.93
CA ALA A 64 11.24 6.21 12.66
C ALA A 64 12.37 5.43 13.33
N VAL A 65 12.15 4.88 14.54
CA VAL A 65 13.14 4.02 15.22
C VAL A 65 13.53 2.85 14.33
N LYS A 66 12.52 2.17 13.73
CA LYS A 66 12.79 1.01 12.86
C LYS A 66 13.57 1.42 11.61
N TYR A 67 13.28 2.57 11.04
CA TYR A 67 14.06 3.12 9.93
C TYR A 67 15.53 3.38 10.34
N LEU A 68 15.74 4.02 11.49
CA LEU A 68 17.10 4.31 11.97
C LEU A 68 17.89 3.02 12.25
N THR A 69 17.24 1.96 12.75
CA THR A 69 17.91 0.67 12.99
C THR A 69 18.16 -0.12 11.70
N ASP A 70 17.13 -0.29 10.88
CA ASP A 70 17.18 -1.25 9.77
C ASP A 70 17.78 -0.65 8.48
N VAL A 71 17.68 0.67 8.31
CA VAL A 71 18.18 1.37 7.11
C VAL A 71 19.48 2.12 7.40
N LYS A 72 19.53 2.89 8.48
CA LYS A 72 20.71 3.69 8.84
C LYS A 72 21.72 2.92 9.70
N GLY A 73 21.40 1.72 10.20
CA GLY A 73 22.29 0.83 10.93
C GLY A 73 22.59 1.24 12.38
N TYR A 74 21.83 2.17 12.96
CA TYR A 74 22.01 2.55 14.36
C TYR A 74 21.58 1.42 15.32
N SER A 75 22.21 1.36 16.51
CA SER A 75 21.65 0.54 17.57
C SER A 75 20.28 1.07 18.02
N PHE A 76 19.43 0.21 18.58
CA PHE A 76 18.14 0.64 19.10
C PHE A 76 18.25 1.79 20.12
N ILE A 77 19.27 1.73 20.99
CA ILE A 77 19.52 2.74 22.02
C ILE A 77 19.91 4.08 21.36
N ASP A 78 20.80 4.04 20.37
CA ASP A 78 21.23 5.24 19.65
C ASP A 78 20.07 5.86 18.85
N ALA A 79 19.25 5.04 18.19
CA ALA A 79 18.07 5.51 17.49
C ALA A 79 17.08 6.22 18.42
N VAL A 80 16.83 5.66 19.61
CA VAL A 80 16.00 6.30 20.64
C VAL A 80 16.63 7.61 21.11
N LYS A 81 17.94 7.63 21.36
CA LYS A 81 18.68 8.83 21.79
C LYS A 81 18.59 9.94 20.73
N ILE A 82 18.84 9.62 19.46
CA ILE A 82 18.75 10.58 18.35
C ILE A 82 17.38 11.23 18.29
N ILE A 83 16.30 10.44 18.35
CA ILE A 83 14.95 10.97 18.29
C ILE A 83 14.65 11.89 19.49
N LEU A 84 15.01 11.46 20.70
CA LEU A 84 14.80 12.26 21.91
C LEU A 84 15.59 13.56 21.92
N GLU A 85 16.81 13.55 21.42
CA GLU A 85 17.62 14.77 21.30
C GLU A 85 17.02 15.73 20.28
N LYS A 86 16.57 15.24 19.15
CA LYS A 86 15.88 16.05 18.11
C LYS A 86 14.56 16.62 18.63
N GLU A 87 13.73 15.84 19.35
CA GLU A 87 12.48 16.33 20.00
C GLU A 87 12.74 17.42 21.03
N LYS A 88 13.84 17.36 21.79
CA LYS A 88 14.20 18.40 22.75
C LYS A 88 14.60 19.72 22.07
N LEU A 89 15.26 19.65 20.93
CA LEU A 89 15.72 20.82 20.18
C LEU A 89 14.59 21.48 19.38
N GLN A 90 13.70 20.69 18.84
CA GLN A 90 12.52 21.16 18.08
C GLN A 90 11.34 20.22 18.37
N PRO A 91 10.35 20.65 19.21
CA PRO A 91 9.14 19.85 19.36
C PRO A 91 8.44 19.73 18.00
N PRO A 92 7.94 18.53 17.63
CA PRO A 92 7.36 18.30 16.32
C PRO A 92 6.18 19.24 16.08
N VAL A 93 6.23 20.00 15.00
CA VAL A 93 5.13 20.85 14.55
C VAL A 93 4.04 19.95 13.99
N LYS A 94 3.10 19.55 14.84
CA LYS A 94 1.93 18.69 14.56
C LYS A 94 2.28 17.43 13.76
N ALA A 95 2.22 16.27 14.42
CA ALA A 95 2.13 15.00 13.73
C ALA A 95 1.02 15.11 12.68
N ILE A 96 1.34 14.83 11.40
CA ILE A 96 0.31 14.71 10.38
C ILE A 96 -0.56 13.54 10.82
N ALA A 97 -1.77 13.86 11.27
CA ALA A 97 -2.72 12.83 11.68
C ALA A 97 -2.84 11.83 10.52
N PRO A 98 -2.71 10.52 10.77
CA PRO A 98 -2.84 9.53 9.73
C PRO A 98 -4.16 9.80 9.02
N LYS A 99 -4.11 10.08 7.72
CA LYS A 99 -5.33 10.30 6.93
C LYS A 99 -6.23 9.10 7.19
N LYS A 100 -7.46 9.36 7.64
CA LYS A 100 -8.47 8.30 7.81
C LYS A 100 -8.44 7.46 6.55
N LYS A 101 -8.27 6.13 6.70
CA LYS A 101 -8.35 5.21 5.57
C LYS A 101 -9.60 5.57 4.79
N ARG A 102 -9.44 6.05 3.56
CA ARG A 102 -10.58 6.26 2.69
C ARG A 102 -11.21 4.89 2.50
N VAL A 103 -12.41 4.71 2.99
CA VAL A 103 -13.19 3.53 2.69
C VAL A 103 -13.58 3.70 1.22
N TYR A 104 -12.82 3.08 0.34
CA TYR A 104 -13.18 3.02 -1.06
C TYR A 104 -14.35 2.06 -1.18
N ASN A 105 -15.53 2.60 -1.43
CA ASN A 105 -16.63 1.78 -1.90
C ASN A 105 -16.29 1.35 -3.33
N LEU A 106 -15.89 0.10 -3.48
CA LEU A 106 -15.60 -0.49 -4.79
C LEU A 106 -16.88 -0.44 -5.61
N LYS A 107 -16.89 0.34 -6.70
CA LYS A 107 -17.99 0.37 -7.66
C LYS A 107 -17.64 -0.58 -8.79
N LEU A 108 -18.44 -1.62 -8.95
CA LEU A 108 -18.33 -2.52 -10.08
C LEU A 108 -18.83 -1.81 -11.35
N PRO A 109 -18.17 -2.03 -12.51
CA PRO A 109 -18.68 -1.54 -13.80
C PRO A 109 -20.01 -2.22 -14.14
N PRO A 110 -20.82 -1.63 -15.03
CA PRO A 110 -22.04 -2.24 -15.50
C PRO A 110 -21.76 -3.60 -16.15
N LYS A 111 -22.56 -4.63 -15.77
CA LYS A 111 -22.46 -5.97 -16.34
C LYS A 111 -23.11 -6.01 -17.72
N SER A 112 -22.51 -6.71 -18.68
CA SER A 112 -23.08 -7.05 -19.97
C SER A 112 -24.27 -8.01 -19.81
N PRO A 113 -25.26 -7.98 -20.70
CA PRO A 113 -26.35 -8.98 -20.73
C PRO A 113 -25.86 -10.41 -21.01
N THR A 114 -24.73 -10.54 -21.70
CA THR A 114 -24.08 -11.83 -22.01
C THR A 114 -22.62 -11.77 -21.58
N ASP A 115 -22.02 -12.94 -21.36
CA ASP A 115 -20.61 -13.08 -20.99
C ASP A 115 -19.81 -13.78 -22.15
N ASP A 116 -20.32 -13.71 -23.41
CA ASP A 116 -19.81 -14.48 -24.53
C ASP A 116 -18.35 -14.13 -24.89
N LYS A 117 -18.03 -12.82 -24.94
CA LYS A 117 -16.67 -12.39 -25.28
C LYS A 117 -15.66 -12.77 -24.19
N VAL A 118 -16.07 -12.73 -22.94
CA VAL A 118 -15.23 -13.16 -21.82
C VAL A 118 -14.99 -14.66 -21.87
N LYS A 119 -16.00 -15.47 -22.20
CA LYS A 119 -15.84 -16.90 -22.41
C LYS A 119 -14.87 -17.18 -23.54
N GLU A 120 -15.05 -16.58 -24.72
CA GLU A 120 -14.16 -16.73 -25.86
C GLU A 120 -12.72 -16.34 -25.52
N TYR A 121 -12.52 -15.19 -24.87
CA TYR A 121 -11.22 -14.71 -24.45
C TYR A 121 -10.50 -15.67 -23.50
N LEU A 122 -11.19 -16.16 -22.46
CA LEU A 122 -10.58 -17.05 -21.47
C LEU A 122 -10.32 -18.45 -22.03
N THR A 123 -11.22 -18.97 -22.89
CA THR A 123 -11.02 -20.23 -23.60
C THR A 123 -9.83 -20.12 -24.56
N GLY A 124 -9.69 -18.99 -25.28
CA GLY A 124 -8.55 -18.71 -26.14
C GLY A 124 -7.21 -18.66 -25.39
N ARG A 125 -7.22 -18.36 -24.11
CA ARG A 125 -6.05 -18.44 -23.22
C ARG A 125 -5.81 -19.84 -22.62
N GLY A 126 -6.59 -20.83 -23.01
CA GLY A 126 -6.45 -22.22 -22.56
C GLY A 126 -7.01 -22.51 -21.17
N ILE A 127 -7.92 -21.68 -20.66
CA ILE A 127 -8.63 -21.96 -19.42
C ILE A 127 -9.77 -22.92 -19.71
N ASP A 128 -9.90 -23.95 -18.86
CA ASP A 128 -10.96 -24.95 -18.98
C ASP A 128 -12.35 -24.32 -18.86
N GLU A 129 -13.26 -24.70 -19.75
CA GLU A 129 -14.61 -24.15 -19.84
C GLU A 129 -15.41 -24.36 -18.57
N SER A 130 -15.21 -25.49 -17.88
CA SER A 130 -15.87 -25.77 -16.60
C SER A 130 -15.45 -24.81 -15.49
N ILE A 131 -14.20 -24.35 -15.50
CA ILE A 131 -13.70 -23.34 -14.55
C ILE A 131 -14.28 -21.98 -14.89
N ILE A 132 -14.36 -21.63 -16.16
CA ILE A 132 -14.94 -20.36 -16.62
C ILE A 132 -16.41 -20.30 -16.20
N ASP A 133 -17.19 -21.35 -16.47
CA ASP A 133 -18.62 -21.42 -16.12
C ASP A 133 -18.81 -21.34 -14.61
N TYR A 134 -18.02 -22.04 -13.82
CA TYR A 134 -18.04 -21.92 -12.36
C TYR A 134 -17.83 -20.48 -11.90
N CYS A 135 -16.81 -19.79 -12.46
CA CYS A 135 -16.50 -18.41 -12.09
C CYS A 135 -17.62 -17.43 -12.48
N LEU A 136 -18.25 -17.64 -13.63
CA LEU A 136 -19.39 -16.82 -14.09
C LEU A 136 -20.62 -17.03 -13.19
N GLU A 137 -20.98 -18.26 -12.87
CA GLU A 137 -22.12 -18.60 -11.99
C GLU A 137 -21.94 -17.99 -10.59
N HIS A 138 -20.70 -17.96 -10.09
CA HIS A 138 -20.39 -17.42 -8.77
C HIS A 138 -20.09 -15.92 -8.77
N ASN A 139 -20.26 -15.24 -9.93
CA ASN A 139 -19.96 -13.82 -10.13
C ASN A 139 -18.51 -13.41 -9.75
N LEU A 140 -17.58 -14.36 -9.85
CA LEU A 140 -16.14 -14.11 -9.70
C LEU A 140 -15.56 -13.44 -10.94
N ILE A 141 -16.20 -13.68 -12.09
CA ILE A 141 -15.87 -13.06 -13.38
C ILE A 141 -17.17 -12.61 -14.04
N PHE A 142 -17.12 -11.52 -14.77
CA PHE A 142 -18.21 -11.11 -15.65
C PHE A 142 -17.71 -10.19 -16.76
N GLU A 143 -18.51 -10.04 -17.83
CA GLU A 143 -18.27 -9.10 -18.92
C GLU A 143 -18.81 -7.71 -18.57
N SER A 144 -18.00 -6.66 -18.74
CA SER A 144 -18.40 -5.28 -18.45
C SER A 144 -18.78 -4.50 -19.69
N LEU A 145 -19.65 -3.50 -19.49
CA LEU A 145 -19.99 -2.50 -20.53
C LEU A 145 -19.23 -1.19 -20.26
N PRO A 146 -18.96 -0.36 -21.28
CA PRO A 146 -19.24 -0.57 -22.71
C PRO A 146 -18.13 -1.34 -23.45
N TYR A 147 -16.99 -1.61 -22.83
CA TYR A 147 -15.78 -2.09 -23.52
C TYR A 147 -15.65 -3.62 -23.57
N HIS A 148 -16.61 -4.36 -23.01
CA HIS A 148 -16.61 -5.82 -22.98
C HIS A 148 -15.37 -6.45 -22.29
N ASN A 149 -14.82 -5.78 -21.31
CA ASN A 149 -13.67 -6.27 -20.58
C ASN A 149 -14.04 -7.42 -19.65
N ALA A 150 -13.12 -8.36 -19.47
CA ALA A 150 -13.23 -9.38 -18.43
C ALA A 150 -12.95 -8.73 -17.06
N VAL A 151 -13.92 -8.78 -16.17
CA VAL A 151 -13.84 -8.22 -14.82
C VAL A 151 -13.75 -9.36 -13.82
N PHE A 152 -12.66 -9.41 -13.06
CA PHE A 152 -12.43 -10.37 -11.99
C PHE A 152 -12.74 -9.71 -10.65
N VAL A 153 -13.54 -10.35 -9.82
CA VAL A 153 -14.00 -9.81 -8.53
C VAL A 153 -13.58 -10.71 -7.39
N GLY A 154 -12.86 -10.14 -6.42
CA GLY A 154 -12.59 -10.80 -5.16
C GLY A 154 -13.56 -10.33 -4.09
N PHE A 155 -14.01 -11.25 -3.23
CA PHE A 155 -14.94 -10.99 -2.15
C PHE A 155 -14.23 -11.17 -0.79
N ASN A 156 -14.63 -10.38 0.19
CA ASN A 156 -14.17 -10.52 1.56
C ASN A 156 -15.00 -11.58 2.30
N GLU A 157 -14.63 -11.86 3.57
CA GLU A 157 -15.34 -12.82 4.44
C GLU A 157 -16.83 -12.49 4.65
N GLN A 158 -17.25 -11.25 4.38
CA GLN A 158 -18.64 -10.80 4.49
C GLN A 158 -19.35 -10.82 3.13
N ASN A 159 -18.77 -11.49 2.13
CA ASN A 159 -19.30 -11.61 0.77
C ASN A 159 -19.51 -10.23 0.07
N LYS A 160 -18.66 -9.24 0.42
CA LYS A 160 -18.66 -7.91 -0.25
C LYS A 160 -17.49 -7.83 -1.21
N PRO A 161 -17.69 -7.28 -2.43
CA PRO A 161 -16.61 -7.05 -3.37
C PRO A 161 -15.52 -6.18 -2.72
N CYS A 162 -14.28 -6.64 -2.72
CA CYS A 162 -13.15 -5.94 -2.11
C CYS A 162 -11.93 -5.80 -3.03
N LEU A 163 -11.91 -6.55 -4.12
CA LEU A 163 -10.88 -6.50 -5.15
C LEU A 163 -11.53 -6.52 -6.52
N LEU A 164 -11.01 -5.70 -7.44
CA LEU A 164 -11.42 -5.68 -8.83
C LEU A 164 -10.19 -5.62 -9.70
N TYR A 165 -10.11 -6.51 -10.67
CA TYR A 165 -9.13 -6.51 -11.74
C TYR A 165 -9.85 -6.58 -13.08
N THR A 166 -9.40 -5.81 -14.07
CA THR A 166 -9.95 -5.81 -15.43
C THR A 166 -8.87 -6.17 -16.43
N SER A 167 -9.22 -7.00 -17.41
CA SER A 167 -8.38 -7.31 -18.57
C SER A 167 -9.18 -7.00 -19.83
N ASP A 168 -8.51 -6.38 -20.80
CA ASP A 168 -9.13 -6.07 -22.10
C ASP A 168 -9.37 -7.37 -22.88
N ALA A 169 -10.63 -7.79 -22.93
CA ALA A 169 -11.03 -8.94 -23.76
C ALA A 169 -11.22 -8.55 -25.24
N ALA A 170 -11.19 -7.25 -25.55
CA ALA A 170 -11.48 -6.72 -26.89
C ALA A 170 -10.25 -6.49 -27.76
N ASP A 171 -9.01 -6.53 -27.22
CA ASP A 171 -7.82 -6.04 -27.94
C ASP A 171 -6.86 -7.14 -28.42
N GLU A 172 -7.20 -8.43 -28.26
CA GLU A 172 -6.36 -9.53 -28.74
C GLU A 172 -6.90 -10.22 -30.01
N GLY A 173 -7.57 -9.47 -30.85
CA GLY A 173 -8.05 -9.93 -32.15
C GLY A 173 -7.19 -9.46 -33.33
N LEU A 174 -5.90 -9.85 -33.35
CA LEU A 174 -5.06 -9.83 -34.57
C LEU A 174 -4.03 -10.92 -34.48
#